data_10b2224634e1468cbe5169674ff81a5b
#
_entry.id   10b2224634e1468cbe5169674ff81a5b
#
_cell.length_a   1.000
_cell.length_b   1.000
_cell.length_c   1.000
_cell.angle_alpha   90.00
_cell.angle_beta   90.00
_cell.angle_gamma   90.00
#
_symmetry.space_group_name_H-M   'P 1'
#
loop_
_entity.id
_entity.type
_entity.pdbx_description
1 polymer ?
#
loop_
_entity_poly.entity_id
_entity_poly.type
_entity_poly.pdbx_seq_one_letter_code
_entity_poly.pdbx_strand_id
1 'polypeptide(L)'
;LGQGHTLSEVTARLADRWGLPDRGITLLPMTDTPVETHVVVDEGEGPRAVHFQEWWVRMRAAVPAQRFLVVGMERATAAPGVLDAIRKADVVLLPPSNPVVSVGIILGVPGVRDALRGTQAPVIGVSPLVGGRPLRGHADACLRAIGVETSSAAVAGLYADFLTGWLVDDSLDEVGEAPAGVHVRRRTLL
;
A
#
# COMPACT_ATOMS: atom_id res chain seq x y z
N LEU A 1 -11.73 8.18 18.47
CA LEU A 1 -12.23 6.79 18.43
C LEU A 1 -12.82 6.35 19.76
N GLY A 2 -12.14 6.51 20.89
CA GLY A 2 -12.66 6.12 22.22
C GLY A 2 -13.92 6.87 22.70
N GLN A 3 -14.36 7.90 21.98
CA GLN A 3 -15.57 8.68 22.26
C GLN A 3 -16.69 8.44 21.22
N GLY A 4 -16.63 7.34 20.45
CA GLY A 4 -17.63 6.97 19.45
C GLY A 4 -17.47 7.66 18.09
N HIS A 5 -16.41 8.44 17.87
CA HIS A 5 -16.13 9.02 16.55
C HIS A 5 -15.57 7.98 15.58
N THR A 6 -15.94 8.07 14.31
CA THR A 6 -15.34 7.29 13.22
C THR A 6 -13.92 7.79 12.92
N LEU A 7 -13.13 6.96 12.22
CA LEU A 7 -11.81 7.38 11.77
C LEU A 7 -11.89 8.53 10.76
N SER A 8 -12.90 8.53 9.89
CA SER A 8 -13.18 9.62 8.95
C SER A 8 -13.43 10.95 9.66
N GLU A 9 -14.25 10.96 10.72
CA GLU A 9 -14.52 12.18 11.53
C GLU A 9 -13.26 12.69 12.23
N VAL A 10 -12.45 11.80 12.81
CA VAL A 10 -11.19 12.18 13.46
C VAL A 10 -10.21 12.72 12.44
N THR A 11 -10.10 12.07 11.28
CA THR A 11 -9.22 12.49 10.18
C THR A 11 -9.60 13.87 9.66
N ALA A 12 -10.90 14.13 9.45
CA ALA A 12 -11.39 15.44 9.03
C ALA A 12 -11.04 16.55 10.02
N ARG A 13 -11.26 16.32 11.33
CA ARG A 13 -10.89 17.29 12.37
C ARG A 13 -9.39 17.60 12.43
N LEU A 14 -8.55 16.57 12.19
CA LEU A 14 -7.10 16.77 12.12
C LEU A 14 -6.72 17.56 10.86
N ALA A 15 -7.34 17.24 9.72
CA ALA A 15 -7.13 17.97 8.47
C ALA A 15 -7.50 19.45 8.60
N ASP A 16 -8.63 19.75 9.22
CA ASP A 16 -9.08 21.12 9.51
C ASP A 16 -8.05 21.87 10.40
N ARG A 17 -7.55 21.22 11.45
CA ARG A 17 -6.54 21.81 12.35
C ARG A 17 -5.24 22.16 11.61
N TRP A 18 -4.92 21.45 10.54
CA TRP A 18 -3.72 21.74 9.72
C TRP A 18 -4.01 22.64 8.51
N GLY A 19 -5.24 23.14 8.37
CA GLY A 19 -5.66 24.00 7.27
C GLY A 19 -5.59 23.31 5.90
N LEU A 20 -5.78 21.99 5.86
CA LEU A 20 -5.73 21.25 4.61
C LEU A 20 -6.89 21.57 3.67
N PRO A 21 -8.15 21.70 4.16
CA PRO A 21 -9.29 22.06 3.32
C PRO A 21 -9.12 23.42 2.63
N ASP A 22 -8.55 24.42 3.32
CA ASP A 22 -8.29 25.76 2.76
C ASP A 22 -7.29 25.73 1.60
N ARG A 23 -6.51 24.64 1.53
CA ARG A 23 -5.54 24.35 0.45
C ARG A 23 -6.10 23.43 -0.61
N GLY A 24 -7.39 23.10 -0.58
CA GLY A 24 -8.04 22.16 -1.48
C GLY A 24 -7.63 20.69 -1.27
N ILE A 25 -7.09 20.35 -0.09
CA ILE A 25 -6.62 19.00 0.23
C ILE A 25 -7.65 18.29 1.10
N THR A 26 -8.13 17.14 0.65
CA THR A 26 -8.99 16.24 1.43
C THR A 26 -8.18 15.01 1.85
N LEU A 27 -8.15 14.73 3.16
CA LEU A 27 -7.53 13.54 3.72
C LEU A 27 -8.62 12.53 4.09
N LEU A 28 -8.55 11.32 3.55
CA LEU A 28 -9.52 10.25 3.77
C LEU A 28 -8.79 9.00 4.30
N PRO A 29 -9.30 8.34 5.35
CA PRO A 29 -8.85 6.99 5.68
C PRO A 29 -9.38 5.99 4.63
N MET A 30 -8.75 4.84 4.49
CA MET A 30 -9.22 3.82 3.55
C MET A 30 -10.57 3.22 3.97
N THR A 31 -10.82 3.12 5.27
CA THR A 31 -12.02 2.53 5.88
C THR A 31 -12.22 3.05 7.30
N ASP A 32 -13.47 3.08 7.75
CA ASP A 32 -13.83 3.32 9.16
C ASP A 32 -13.91 2.03 9.98
N THR A 33 -13.89 0.88 9.32
CA THR A 33 -13.90 -0.43 9.97
C THR A 33 -12.52 -0.72 10.58
N PRO A 34 -12.44 -1.17 11.85
CA PRO A 34 -11.18 -1.62 12.42
C PRO A 34 -10.61 -2.80 11.62
N VAL A 35 -9.40 -2.60 11.09
CA VAL A 35 -8.65 -3.60 10.33
C VAL A 35 -7.24 -3.70 10.92
N GLU A 36 -6.81 -4.91 11.25
CA GLU A 36 -5.53 -5.17 11.86
C GLU A 36 -4.72 -6.18 11.05
N THR A 37 -3.44 -5.89 10.86
CA THR A 37 -2.51 -6.81 10.19
C THR A 37 -1.74 -7.63 11.23
N HIS A 38 -1.76 -8.95 11.07
CA HIS A 38 -0.97 -9.90 11.83
C HIS A 38 0.00 -10.63 10.91
N VAL A 39 1.11 -11.08 11.47
CA VAL A 39 2.15 -11.83 10.78
C VAL A 39 2.25 -13.21 11.41
N VAL A 40 2.20 -14.25 10.62
CA VAL A 40 2.49 -15.61 11.08
C VAL A 40 3.99 -15.82 10.98
N VAL A 41 4.59 -16.14 12.13
CA VAL A 41 6.03 -16.44 12.29
C VAL A 41 6.20 -17.78 12.97
N ASP A 42 7.37 -18.39 12.81
CA ASP A 42 7.77 -19.59 13.51
C ASP A 42 9.19 -19.41 14.05
N GLU A 43 9.34 -19.49 15.37
CA GLU A 43 10.61 -19.38 16.07
C GLU A 43 11.15 -20.76 16.51
N GLY A 44 10.56 -21.86 15.98
CA GLY A 44 10.95 -23.23 16.30
C GLY A 44 10.00 -23.95 17.27
N GLU A 45 8.97 -23.24 17.75
CA GLU A 45 7.91 -23.79 18.62
C GLU A 45 6.58 -23.99 17.87
N GLY A 46 6.60 -23.77 16.56
CA GLY A 46 5.44 -23.82 15.68
C GLY A 46 4.90 -22.45 15.29
N PRO A 47 4.04 -22.41 14.25
CA PRO A 47 3.51 -21.15 13.72
C PRO A 47 2.64 -20.42 14.74
N ARG A 48 2.89 -19.12 14.94
CA ARG A 48 2.05 -18.23 15.75
C ARG A 48 1.80 -16.89 15.05
N ALA A 49 0.65 -16.32 15.28
CA ALA A 49 0.33 -15.00 14.78
C ALA A 49 0.75 -13.94 15.81
N VAL A 50 1.47 -12.93 15.34
CA VAL A 50 1.86 -11.75 16.12
C VAL A 50 1.32 -10.50 15.46
N HIS A 51 1.03 -9.46 16.22
CA HIS A 51 0.62 -8.18 15.64
C HIS A 51 1.74 -7.61 14.76
N PHE A 52 1.38 -6.99 13.62
CA PHE A 52 2.37 -6.47 12.66
C PHE A 52 3.38 -5.53 13.30
N GLN A 53 2.95 -4.62 14.20
CA GLN A 53 3.86 -3.69 14.88
C GLN A 53 4.86 -4.42 15.80
N GLU A 54 4.46 -5.53 16.41
CA GLU A 54 5.38 -6.35 17.20
C GLU A 54 6.46 -6.95 16.30
N TRP A 55 6.08 -7.58 15.21
CA TRP A 55 7.02 -8.14 14.23
C TRP A 55 7.93 -7.08 13.64
N TRP A 56 7.35 -5.93 13.25
CA TRP A 56 8.06 -4.86 12.56
C TRP A 56 9.03 -4.11 13.49
N VAL A 57 8.58 -3.68 14.67
CA VAL A 57 9.33 -2.82 15.58
C VAL A 57 10.16 -3.62 16.57
N ARG A 58 9.51 -4.53 17.31
CA ARG A 58 10.20 -5.30 18.37
C ARG A 58 11.11 -6.36 17.79
N MET A 59 10.61 -7.16 16.85
CA MET A 59 11.36 -8.24 16.22
C MET A 59 12.21 -7.75 15.03
N ARG A 60 12.05 -6.51 14.59
CA ARG A 60 12.78 -5.88 13.47
C ARG A 60 12.71 -6.72 12.19
N ALA A 61 11.60 -7.42 11.98
CA ALA A 61 11.38 -8.38 10.89
C ALA A 61 12.49 -9.45 10.78
N ALA A 62 13.22 -9.74 11.87
CA ALA A 62 14.33 -10.70 11.87
C ALA A 62 13.84 -12.15 11.74
N VAL A 63 12.65 -12.46 12.28
CA VAL A 63 12.01 -13.76 12.08
C VAL A 63 11.25 -13.73 10.76
N PRO A 64 11.50 -14.67 9.83
CA PRO A 64 10.82 -14.70 8.55
C PRO A 64 9.30 -14.76 8.71
N ALA A 65 8.59 -13.88 8.00
CA ALA A 65 7.16 -13.95 7.89
C ALA A 65 6.78 -15.13 6.98
N GLN A 66 5.87 -15.98 7.44
CA GLN A 66 5.31 -17.06 6.62
C GLN A 66 4.11 -16.56 5.80
N ARG A 67 3.28 -15.73 6.39
CA ARG A 67 2.12 -15.09 5.74
C ARG A 67 1.62 -13.90 6.55
N PHE A 68 0.81 -13.07 5.89
CA PHE A 68 0.08 -11.98 6.54
C PHE A 68 -1.40 -12.33 6.67
N LEU A 69 -2.00 -11.97 7.80
CA LEU A 69 -3.42 -12.08 8.07
C LEU A 69 -3.97 -10.67 8.28
N VAL A 70 -5.06 -10.35 7.61
CA VAL A 70 -5.71 -9.04 7.75
C VAL A 70 -7.06 -9.25 8.38
N VAL A 71 -7.12 -9.07 9.69
CA VAL A 71 -8.32 -9.28 10.50
C VAL A 71 -9.26 -8.09 10.33
N GLY A 72 -10.54 -8.35 10.12
CA GLY A 72 -11.57 -7.33 9.94
C GLY A 72 -11.80 -6.89 8.50
N MET A 73 -10.94 -7.29 7.55
CA MET A 73 -11.06 -6.92 6.15
C MET A 73 -12.35 -7.46 5.51
N GLU A 74 -12.81 -8.62 5.93
CA GLU A 74 -14.04 -9.25 5.47
C GLU A 74 -15.31 -8.44 5.76
N ARG A 75 -15.23 -7.50 6.72
CA ARG A 75 -16.33 -6.60 7.10
C ARG A 75 -16.06 -5.15 6.70
N ALA A 76 -14.87 -4.89 6.17
CA ALA A 76 -14.49 -3.54 5.81
C ALA A 76 -15.31 -3.03 4.62
N THR A 77 -15.60 -1.75 4.67
CA THR A 77 -16.14 -0.98 3.54
C THR A 77 -15.26 0.25 3.33
N ALA A 78 -15.15 0.71 2.09
CA ALA A 78 -14.43 1.95 1.82
C ALA A 78 -15.06 3.11 2.61
N ALA A 79 -14.23 3.94 3.23
CA ALA A 79 -14.70 5.12 3.94
C ALA A 79 -15.44 6.08 3.01
N PRO A 80 -16.34 6.93 3.53
CA PRO A 80 -17.08 7.88 2.72
C PRO A 80 -16.16 8.74 1.85
N GLY A 81 -16.45 8.83 0.56
CA GLY A 81 -15.72 9.64 -0.42
C GLY A 81 -14.53 8.95 -1.09
N VAL A 82 -14.00 7.83 -0.56
CA VAL A 82 -12.82 7.16 -1.12
C VAL A 82 -13.04 6.69 -2.56
N LEU A 83 -14.09 5.93 -2.81
CA LEU A 83 -14.37 5.40 -4.16
C LEU A 83 -14.69 6.52 -5.15
N ASP A 84 -15.37 7.57 -4.69
CA ASP A 84 -15.68 8.73 -5.50
C ASP A 84 -14.42 9.53 -5.86
N ALA A 85 -13.53 9.73 -4.90
CA ALA A 85 -12.25 10.39 -5.14
C ALA A 85 -11.43 9.67 -6.23
N ILE A 86 -11.38 8.35 -6.19
CA ILE A 86 -10.67 7.55 -7.21
C ILE A 86 -11.35 7.70 -8.59
N ARG A 87 -12.67 7.58 -8.65
CA ARG A 87 -13.42 7.61 -9.92
C ARG A 87 -13.44 8.97 -10.60
N LYS A 88 -13.34 10.05 -9.83
CA LYS A 88 -13.40 11.45 -10.30
C LYS A 88 -12.03 12.09 -10.45
N ALA A 89 -10.96 11.37 -10.14
CA ALA A 89 -9.61 11.89 -10.23
C ALA A 89 -9.21 12.17 -11.69
N ASP A 90 -8.43 13.21 -11.93
CA ASP A 90 -7.75 13.46 -13.20
C ASP A 90 -6.48 12.59 -13.32
N VAL A 91 -5.87 12.23 -12.19
CA VAL A 91 -4.74 11.31 -12.09
C VAL A 91 -4.76 10.64 -10.71
N VAL A 92 -4.41 9.36 -10.65
CA VAL A 92 -4.19 8.63 -9.40
C VAL A 92 -2.71 8.35 -9.24
N LEU A 93 -2.16 8.70 -8.08
CA LEU A 93 -0.76 8.43 -7.74
C LEU A 93 -0.66 7.40 -6.61
N LEU A 94 0.11 6.34 -6.83
CA LEU A 94 0.52 5.39 -5.81
C LEU A 94 1.94 5.77 -5.35
N PRO A 95 2.10 6.43 -4.20
CA PRO A 95 3.43 6.80 -3.71
C PRO A 95 4.25 5.55 -3.33
N PRO A 96 5.58 5.67 -3.23
CA PRO A 96 6.44 4.55 -2.87
C PRO A 96 6.16 4.11 -1.44
N SER A 97 5.52 2.97 -1.29
CA SER A 97 5.17 2.38 -0.01
C SER A 97 5.27 0.85 -0.09
N ASN A 98 5.21 0.18 1.07
CA ASN A 98 5.27 -1.27 1.11
C ASN A 98 4.10 -1.88 0.31
N PRO A 99 4.37 -2.67 -0.74
CA PRO A 99 3.33 -3.18 -1.63
C PRO A 99 2.40 -4.19 -0.96
N VAL A 100 2.83 -4.83 0.12
CA VAL A 100 2.07 -5.88 0.82
C VAL A 100 1.28 -5.29 1.98
N VAL A 101 1.96 -4.69 2.94
CA VAL A 101 1.36 -4.28 4.23
C VAL A 101 0.90 -2.81 4.26
N SER A 102 1.06 -2.08 3.17
CA SER A 102 0.50 -0.72 3.01
C SER A 102 -0.43 -0.67 1.80
N VAL A 103 0.10 -0.62 0.59
CA VAL A 103 -0.72 -0.53 -0.64
C VAL A 103 -1.65 -1.72 -0.76
N GLY A 104 -1.16 -2.94 -0.51
CA GLY A 104 -1.94 -4.17 -0.57
C GLY A 104 -3.14 -4.17 0.39
N ILE A 105 -2.99 -3.60 1.59
CA ILE A 105 -4.09 -3.47 2.55
C ILE A 105 -5.15 -2.49 2.04
N ILE A 106 -4.74 -1.34 1.49
CA ILE A 106 -5.66 -0.38 0.88
C ILE A 106 -6.43 -1.01 -0.28
N LEU A 107 -5.72 -1.73 -1.16
CA LEU A 107 -6.32 -2.43 -2.29
C LEU A 107 -7.25 -3.58 -1.88
N GLY A 108 -7.04 -4.14 -0.68
CA GLY A 108 -7.89 -5.18 -0.10
C GLY A 108 -9.24 -4.67 0.39
N VAL A 109 -9.40 -3.35 0.62
CA VAL A 109 -10.71 -2.79 0.99
C VAL A 109 -11.69 -2.97 -0.16
N PRO A 110 -12.87 -3.59 0.09
CA PRO A 110 -13.84 -3.85 -0.97
C PRO A 110 -14.19 -2.62 -1.80
N GLY A 111 -14.12 -2.77 -3.12
CA GLY A 111 -14.41 -1.73 -4.11
C GLY A 111 -13.25 -0.81 -4.48
N VAL A 112 -12.17 -0.72 -3.69
CA VAL A 112 -11.03 0.16 -3.99
C VAL A 112 -10.31 -0.28 -5.26
N ARG A 113 -9.95 -1.57 -5.37
CA ARG A 113 -9.27 -2.10 -6.56
C ARG A 113 -10.16 -2.01 -7.80
N ASP A 114 -11.46 -2.26 -7.66
CA ASP A 114 -12.42 -2.13 -8.77
C ASP A 114 -12.61 -0.67 -9.21
N ALA A 115 -12.58 0.29 -8.27
CA ALA A 115 -12.60 1.70 -8.59
C ALA A 115 -11.35 2.12 -9.41
N LEU A 116 -10.17 1.58 -9.05
CA LEU A 116 -8.92 1.80 -9.81
C LEU A 116 -8.96 1.18 -11.20
N ARG A 117 -9.56 -0.01 -11.36
CA ARG A 117 -9.76 -0.64 -12.67
C ARG A 117 -10.75 0.12 -13.56
N GLY A 118 -11.76 0.71 -12.94
CA GLY A 118 -12.84 1.42 -13.65
C GLY A 118 -12.61 2.90 -13.86
N THR A 119 -11.57 3.51 -13.28
CA THR A 119 -11.30 4.94 -13.50
C THR A 119 -10.79 5.22 -14.91
N GLN A 120 -11.14 6.38 -15.45
CA GLN A 120 -10.58 6.89 -16.70
C GLN A 120 -9.27 7.64 -16.48
N ALA A 121 -8.94 7.94 -15.24
CA ALA A 121 -7.68 8.60 -14.88
C ALA A 121 -6.48 7.67 -15.07
N PRO A 122 -5.35 8.18 -15.54
CA PRO A 122 -4.11 7.41 -15.50
C PRO A 122 -3.73 7.11 -14.05
N VAL A 123 -3.37 5.85 -13.79
CA VAL A 123 -2.88 5.39 -12.49
C VAL A 123 -1.36 5.23 -12.58
N ILE A 124 -0.64 6.07 -11.87
CA ILE A 124 0.83 6.12 -11.90
C ILE A 124 1.36 5.65 -10.55
N GLY A 125 2.18 4.61 -10.57
CA GLY A 125 2.86 4.13 -9.37
C GLY A 125 4.34 4.52 -9.36
N VAL A 126 4.89 4.62 -8.15
CA VAL A 126 6.33 4.84 -7.92
C VAL A 126 6.90 3.63 -7.21
N SER A 127 8.02 3.10 -7.74
CA SER A 127 8.72 1.96 -7.14
C SER A 127 9.18 2.27 -5.72
N PRO A 128 8.93 1.38 -4.75
CA PRO A 128 9.48 1.50 -3.41
C PRO A 128 10.95 1.05 -3.31
N LEU A 129 11.54 0.64 -4.44
CA LEU A 129 12.89 0.12 -4.50
C LEU A 129 13.82 1.12 -5.21
N VAL A 130 14.97 1.37 -4.59
CA VAL A 130 16.07 2.16 -5.13
C VAL A 130 17.31 1.26 -5.15
N GLY A 131 18.00 1.14 -6.28
CA GLY A 131 19.12 0.20 -6.41
C GLY A 131 18.73 -1.27 -6.12
N GLY A 132 17.50 -1.67 -6.46
CA GLY A 132 16.99 -3.03 -6.22
C GLY A 132 16.63 -3.36 -4.76
N ARG A 133 16.63 -2.37 -3.86
CA ARG A 133 16.38 -2.58 -2.43
C ARG A 133 15.35 -1.58 -1.87
N PRO A 134 14.59 -1.94 -0.84
CA PRO A 134 13.81 -0.97 -0.10
C PRO A 134 14.72 0.10 0.50
N LEU A 135 14.40 1.38 0.28
CA LEU A 135 15.16 2.47 0.89
C LEU A 135 14.98 2.48 2.41
N ARG A 136 13.80 2.14 2.87
CA ARG A 136 13.45 2.02 4.29
C ARG A 136 12.48 0.86 4.49
N GLY A 137 12.50 0.30 5.70
CA GLY A 137 11.61 -0.79 6.09
C GLY A 137 12.03 -2.14 5.49
N HIS A 138 11.09 -3.09 5.45
CA HIS A 138 11.33 -4.48 5.11
C HIS A 138 10.38 -4.96 4.01
N ALA A 139 10.26 -4.17 2.92
CA ALA A 139 9.40 -4.56 1.80
C ALA A 139 9.86 -5.86 1.14
N ASP A 140 11.17 -6.10 1.10
CA ASP A 140 11.79 -7.35 0.64
C ASP A 140 11.34 -8.57 1.44
N ALA A 141 11.32 -8.47 2.78
CA ALA A 141 10.82 -9.54 3.65
C ALA A 141 9.32 -9.80 3.43
N CYS A 142 8.54 -8.73 3.23
CA CYS A 142 7.10 -8.83 2.94
C CYS A 142 6.83 -9.48 1.57
N LEU A 143 7.56 -9.06 0.52
CA LEU A 143 7.44 -9.65 -0.82
C LEU A 143 7.81 -11.13 -0.81
N ARG A 144 8.90 -11.49 -0.14
CA ARG A 144 9.32 -12.88 0.00
C ARG A 144 8.26 -13.75 0.68
N ALA A 145 7.59 -13.22 1.72
CA ALA A 145 6.52 -13.94 2.42
C ALA A 145 5.29 -14.26 1.55
N ILE A 146 5.07 -13.49 0.49
CA ILE A 146 3.99 -13.74 -0.48
C ILE A 146 4.49 -14.38 -1.79
N GLY A 147 5.76 -14.84 -1.83
CA GLY A 147 6.34 -15.50 -3.01
C GLY A 147 6.62 -14.58 -4.19
N VAL A 148 6.74 -13.27 -3.96
CA VAL A 148 7.02 -12.27 -4.99
C VAL A 148 8.49 -11.85 -4.92
N GLU A 149 9.12 -11.74 -6.07
CA GLU A 149 10.50 -11.29 -6.19
C GLU A 149 10.67 -9.83 -5.72
N THR A 150 11.82 -9.53 -5.13
CA THR A 150 12.17 -8.16 -4.77
C THR A 150 12.75 -7.43 -5.99
N SER A 151 11.87 -7.13 -6.94
CA SER A 151 12.20 -6.34 -8.12
C SER A 151 11.13 -5.30 -8.41
N SER A 152 11.52 -4.20 -9.06
CA SER A 152 10.59 -3.13 -9.42
C SER A 152 9.49 -3.63 -10.37
N ALA A 153 9.83 -4.52 -11.29
CA ALA A 153 8.89 -5.13 -12.22
C ALA A 153 7.89 -6.04 -11.51
N ALA A 154 8.36 -6.88 -10.56
CA ALA A 154 7.48 -7.75 -9.79
C ALA A 154 6.50 -6.94 -8.91
N VAL A 155 6.95 -5.82 -8.35
CA VAL A 155 6.05 -4.90 -7.61
C VAL A 155 5.02 -4.28 -8.56
N ALA A 156 5.42 -3.80 -9.75
CA ALA A 156 4.48 -3.30 -10.75
C ALA A 156 3.47 -4.39 -11.16
N GLY A 157 3.91 -5.65 -11.24
CA GLY A 157 3.07 -6.81 -11.50
C GLY A 157 1.89 -6.97 -10.53
N LEU A 158 2.06 -6.57 -9.27
CA LEU A 158 0.98 -6.60 -8.27
C LEU A 158 -0.17 -5.62 -8.61
N TYR A 159 0.08 -4.67 -9.50
CA TYR A 159 -0.84 -3.60 -9.89
C TYR A 159 -1.20 -3.64 -11.37
N ALA A 160 -0.79 -4.69 -12.10
CA ALA A 160 -0.87 -4.79 -13.55
C ALA A 160 -2.28 -4.60 -14.14
N ASP A 161 -3.31 -4.89 -13.36
CA ASP A 161 -4.71 -4.83 -13.77
C ASP A 161 -5.32 -3.42 -13.79
N PHE A 162 -4.60 -2.41 -13.26
CA PHE A 162 -5.06 -1.02 -13.27
C PHE A 162 -3.93 0.01 -13.49
N LEU A 163 -2.66 -0.42 -13.42
CA LEU A 163 -1.51 0.48 -13.54
C LEU A 163 -1.31 0.93 -15.00
N THR A 164 -1.15 2.23 -15.23
CA THR A 164 -0.87 2.78 -16.56
C THR A 164 0.56 3.30 -16.70
N GLY A 165 1.17 3.73 -15.61
CA GLY A 165 2.54 4.22 -15.59
C GLY A 165 3.32 3.80 -14.35
N TRP A 166 4.62 3.58 -14.52
CA TRP A 166 5.51 3.15 -13.45
C TRP A 166 6.78 3.97 -13.43
N LEU A 167 7.03 4.65 -12.33
CA LEU A 167 8.22 5.44 -12.12
C LEU A 167 9.23 4.64 -11.31
N VAL A 168 10.45 4.53 -11.82
CA VAL A 168 11.54 3.77 -11.19
C VAL A 168 12.78 4.63 -11.03
N ASP A 169 13.60 4.29 -10.05
CA ASP A 169 14.89 4.95 -9.85
C ASP A 169 15.84 4.64 -11.01
N ASP A 170 16.66 5.62 -11.39
CA ASP A 170 17.60 5.51 -12.50
C ASP A 170 18.91 4.80 -12.13
N SER A 171 19.16 4.55 -10.84
CA SER A 171 20.30 3.78 -10.35
C SER A 171 20.20 2.28 -10.61
N LEU A 172 19.09 1.79 -11.16
CA LEU A 172 18.88 0.37 -11.44
C LEU A 172 19.42 0.01 -12.81
N ASP A 173 20.34 -0.94 -12.84
CA ASP A 173 20.81 -1.57 -14.08
C ASP A 173 19.70 -2.42 -14.72
N GLU A 174 18.82 -3.01 -13.91
CA GLU A 174 17.72 -3.86 -14.39
C GLU A 174 16.38 -3.44 -13.77
N VAL A 175 15.46 -2.93 -14.58
CA VAL A 175 14.08 -2.67 -14.16
C VAL A 175 13.23 -3.95 -14.26
N GLY A 176 13.70 -4.95 -14.99
CA GLY A 176 12.90 -6.09 -15.42
C GLY A 176 11.84 -5.67 -16.45
N GLU A 177 11.10 -6.63 -16.99
CA GLU A 177 9.97 -6.34 -17.87
C GLU A 177 8.77 -5.90 -17.04
N ALA A 178 8.35 -4.64 -17.23
CA ALA A 178 7.10 -4.17 -16.67
C ALA A 178 5.90 -4.90 -17.31
N PRO A 179 4.76 -4.98 -16.62
CA PRO A 179 3.56 -5.55 -17.20
C PRO A 179 3.18 -4.90 -18.52
N ALA A 180 2.59 -5.69 -19.43
CA ALA A 180 2.17 -5.19 -20.74
C ALA A 180 1.21 -3.98 -20.59
N GLY A 181 1.42 -2.95 -21.39
CA GLY A 181 0.63 -1.72 -21.37
C GLY A 181 1.04 -0.69 -20.30
N VAL A 182 2.00 -1.00 -19.43
CA VAL A 182 2.50 -0.07 -18.42
C VAL A 182 3.67 0.75 -18.98
N HIS A 183 3.54 2.07 -18.96
CA HIS A 183 4.60 2.99 -19.39
C HIS A 183 5.62 3.21 -18.28
N VAL A 184 6.84 2.71 -18.46
CA VAL A 184 7.93 2.91 -17.50
C VAL A 184 8.70 4.20 -17.76
N ARG A 185 8.99 4.95 -16.70
CA ARG A 185 9.89 6.10 -16.73
C ARG A 185 10.94 5.98 -15.64
N ARG A 186 12.19 6.31 -16.01
CA ARG A 186 13.32 6.37 -15.08
C ARG A 186 13.56 7.80 -14.66
N ARG A 187 13.78 8.03 -13.38
CA ARG A 187 14.15 9.30 -12.78
C ARG A 187 14.95 9.05 -11.52
N THR A 188 15.84 9.95 -11.17
CA THR A 188 16.44 9.99 -9.83
C THR A 188 15.34 10.18 -8.80
N LEU A 189 15.18 9.25 -7.87
CA LEU A 189 14.16 9.27 -6.83
C LEU A 189 14.70 9.73 -5.46
N LEU A 190 15.99 10.04 -5.36
CA LEU A 190 16.69 10.51 -4.15
C LEU A 190 17.35 11.86 -4.38
#